data_5234f90dcb3bed6aa180cdf016e6b6ff
#
_entry.id   5234f90dcb3bed6aa180cdf016e6b6ff
#
_cell.length_a   1.000
_cell.length_b   1.000
_cell.length_c   1.000
_cell.angle_alpha   90.00
_cell.angle_beta   90.00
_cell.angle_gamma   90.00
#
_symmetry.space_group_name_H-M   'P 1'
#
loop_
_entity.id
_entity.type
_entity.pdbx_description
1 polymer ?
#
loop_
_entity_poly.entity_id
_entity_poly.type
_entity_poly.pdbx_seq_one_letter_code
_entity_poly.pdbx_strand_id
1 'polypeptide(L)'
;MSEKKMGGAGLRGQSAGETSICTVGVTGSGLTYRGYDVVDLAENTTFEEVAYLLLHEKLPNSKELKDYIEKLKSLRGLQPELRSTLEGIPKTAHPMDVLRTGCSVLGNLEQEEGFLNQTDHADRMLSAFPSILSYWYQFSHHGKRIDTETNDDTIGGHFLHLLHGKKPIQLHNQVMSVSLILYAEHEFNASTFAARVCASTLSDIHSAVTSAIGTLRGPLHGGANEAASAMLSQWNDPDVAEAELLKMLEQKQLVMGFGHAVYTESDPRNEVIKQWSKKLSLEVNDKHLYDVSERVEAVMKREKNLFANADFYHASTYEFMGIPTKLFTPIFVLSRVTGWCAHIFEQRHNNRIIRPNADYIGPSLQKVSPIETRS
;
A
#
# COMPACT_ATOMS: atom_id res chain seq x y z
N MET A 1 43.21 2.52 -11.72
CA MET A 1 42.22 3.24 -10.92
C MET A 1 40.89 2.56 -11.18
N SER A 2 40.36 1.82 -10.22
CA SER A 2 39.04 1.12 -10.35
C SER A 2 37.95 2.16 -10.40
N GLU A 3 37.14 2.16 -11.43
CA GLU A 3 35.89 2.92 -11.48
C GLU A 3 35.02 2.51 -10.28
N LYS A 4 34.92 3.41 -9.31
CA LYS A 4 33.92 3.31 -8.26
C LYS A 4 32.56 3.38 -8.95
N LYS A 5 31.87 2.24 -9.10
CA LYS A 5 30.45 2.23 -9.44
C LYS A 5 29.77 3.18 -8.46
N MET A 6 29.23 4.28 -8.94
CA MET A 6 28.33 5.14 -8.18
C MET A 6 27.04 4.36 -7.94
N GLY A 7 27.05 3.48 -6.95
CA GLY A 7 25.84 2.99 -6.33
C GLY A 7 25.26 4.16 -5.55
N GLY A 8 24.04 4.58 -5.84
CA GLY A 8 23.37 5.63 -5.06
C GLY A 8 23.45 5.28 -3.57
N ALA A 9 23.74 6.27 -2.74
CA ALA A 9 23.83 6.11 -1.30
C ALA A 9 22.43 5.93 -0.68
N GLY A 10 21.83 4.74 -0.89
CA GLY A 10 20.64 4.36 -0.16
C GLY A 10 20.96 4.15 1.32
N LEU A 11 19.95 4.29 2.19
CA LEU A 11 20.07 4.08 3.64
C LEU A 11 19.91 2.60 4.04
N ARG A 12 19.93 1.66 3.11
CA ARG A 12 19.74 0.23 3.39
C ARG A 12 20.75 -0.26 4.44
N GLY A 13 20.24 -0.85 5.53
CA GLY A 13 21.06 -1.37 6.63
C GLY A 13 21.53 -0.29 7.63
N GLN A 14 21.09 0.95 7.49
CA GLN A 14 21.33 2.02 8.46
C GLN A 14 20.05 2.27 9.25
N SER A 15 20.16 2.37 10.58
CA SER A 15 19.05 2.82 11.42
C SER A 15 18.84 4.33 11.22
N ALA A 16 17.61 4.71 10.87
CA ALA A 16 17.19 6.10 10.71
C ALA A 16 16.40 6.63 11.92
N GLY A 17 16.15 5.78 12.92
CA GLY A 17 15.41 6.12 14.13
C GLY A 17 14.91 4.89 14.86
N GLU A 18 14.15 5.10 15.91
CA GLU A 18 13.48 4.07 16.70
C GLU A 18 12.00 4.03 16.35
N THR A 19 11.37 2.85 16.48
CA THR A 19 9.93 2.68 16.34
C THR A 19 9.40 1.62 17.30
N SER A 20 8.22 1.88 17.86
CA SER A 20 7.44 0.95 18.66
C SER A 20 6.28 0.29 17.88
N ILE A 21 6.17 0.59 16.58
CA ILE A 21 4.99 0.24 15.78
C ILE A 21 5.12 -1.15 15.17
N CYS A 22 6.31 -1.50 14.67
CA CYS A 22 6.47 -2.68 13.83
C CYS A 22 7.87 -3.26 13.95
N THR A 23 8.00 -4.60 13.83
CA THR A 23 9.29 -5.27 13.58
C THR A 23 9.23 -6.06 12.29
N VAL A 24 10.31 -6.05 11.50
CA VAL A 24 10.43 -6.77 10.22
C VAL A 24 11.65 -7.66 10.23
N GLY A 25 11.48 -8.97 9.96
CA GLY A 25 12.56 -9.95 9.86
C GLY A 25 13.21 -10.35 11.19
N VAL A 26 12.63 -10.01 12.34
CA VAL A 26 13.28 -10.13 13.66
C VAL A 26 12.53 -11.06 14.61
N THR A 27 11.21 -10.93 14.73
CA THR A 27 10.40 -11.64 15.74
C THR A 27 9.16 -12.29 15.15
N GLY A 28 8.63 -13.32 15.82
CA GLY A 28 7.43 -14.06 15.42
C GLY A 28 7.61 -14.73 14.05
N SER A 29 6.58 -14.62 13.22
CA SER A 29 6.63 -15.07 11.81
C SER A 29 7.52 -14.19 10.91
N GLY A 30 8.09 -13.12 11.44
CA GLY A 30 8.94 -12.16 10.73
C GLY A 30 8.29 -10.79 10.51
N LEU A 31 7.06 -10.57 10.96
CA LEU A 31 6.37 -9.27 10.93
C LEU A 31 5.44 -9.16 12.13
N THR A 32 5.60 -8.08 12.90
CA THR A 32 4.70 -7.79 14.03
C THR A 32 4.20 -6.36 13.99
N TYR A 33 2.97 -6.13 14.44
CA TYR A 33 2.37 -4.80 14.64
C TYR A 33 2.13 -4.59 16.12
N ARG A 34 2.76 -3.59 16.74
CA ARG A 34 2.65 -3.31 18.19
C ARG A 34 2.85 -4.57 19.05
N GLY A 35 3.75 -5.49 18.62
CA GLY A 35 4.07 -6.73 19.33
C GLY A 35 3.17 -7.92 19.00
N TYR A 36 2.12 -7.76 18.19
CA TYR A 36 1.28 -8.85 17.72
C TYR A 36 1.80 -9.39 16.39
N ASP A 37 1.87 -10.71 16.26
CA ASP A 37 2.30 -11.37 15.03
C ASP A 37 1.26 -11.13 13.90
N VAL A 38 1.73 -10.82 12.68
CA VAL A 38 0.85 -10.49 11.56
C VAL A 38 -0.03 -11.66 11.14
N VAL A 39 0.47 -12.91 11.28
CA VAL A 39 -0.31 -14.11 10.94
C VAL A 39 -1.44 -14.29 11.94
N ASP A 40 -1.14 -14.15 13.24
CA ASP A 40 -2.16 -14.21 14.31
C ASP A 40 -3.22 -13.10 14.15
N LEU A 41 -2.79 -11.86 13.83
CA LEU A 41 -3.72 -10.78 13.52
C LEU A 41 -4.60 -11.11 12.31
N ALA A 42 -4.03 -11.64 11.23
CA ALA A 42 -4.78 -11.97 10.01
C ALA A 42 -5.79 -13.12 10.21
N GLU A 43 -5.53 -14.03 11.13
CA GLU A 43 -6.40 -15.17 11.43
C GLU A 43 -7.51 -14.82 12.43
N ASN A 44 -7.26 -13.91 13.38
CA ASN A 44 -8.09 -13.74 14.56
C ASN A 44 -8.68 -12.35 14.73
N THR A 45 -8.40 -11.39 13.81
CA THR A 45 -8.92 -10.03 13.88
C THR A 45 -9.49 -9.55 12.56
N THR A 46 -10.18 -8.40 12.59
CA THR A 46 -10.58 -7.64 11.42
C THR A 46 -9.57 -6.53 11.13
N PHE A 47 -9.62 -5.97 9.91
CA PHE A 47 -8.76 -4.82 9.57
C PHE A 47 -9.04 -3.60 10.45
N GLU A 48 -10.30 -3.39 10.85
CA GLU A 48 -10.69 -2.30 11.74
C GLU A 48 -10.05 -2.43 13.13
N GLU A 49 -9.91 -3.66 13.65
CA GLU A 49 -9.18 -3.92 14.90
C GLU A 49 -7.69 -3.61 14.74
N VAL A 50 -7.09 -3.97 13.62
CA VAL A 50 -5.68 -3.67 13.33
C VAL A 50 -5.47 -2.17 13.10
N ALA A 51 -6.37 -1.49 12.41
CA ALA A 51 -6.33 -0.04 12.26
C ALA A 51 -6.40 0.67 13.63
N TYR A 52 -7.32 0.22 14.50
CA TYR A 52 -7.41 0.70 15.87
C TYR A 52 -6.11 0.44 16.65
N LEU A 53 -5.55 -0.78 16.57
CA LEU A 53 -4.28 -1.13 17.21
C LEU A 53 -3.15 -0.19 16.79
N LEU A 54 -2.99 0.09 15.50
CA LEU A 54 -1.92 0.94 14.98
C LEU A 54 -2.10 2.40 15.44
N LEU A 55 -3.32 2.94 15.41
CA LEU A 55 -3.62 4.34 15.69
C LEU A 55 -3.82 4.64 17.18
N HIS A 56 -4.33 3.68 17.97
CA HIS A 56 -4.62 3.83 19.42
C HIS A 56 -3.70 2.97 20.31
N GLU A 57 -2.71 2.28 19.76
CA GLU A 57 -1.65 1.53 20.46
C GLU A 57 -2.13 0.30 21.25
N LYS A 58 -3.38 -0.11 21.09
CA LYS A 58 -3.98 -1.30 21.73
C LYS A 58 -5.07 -1.91 20.84
N LEU A 59 -5.34 -3.20 21.00
CA LEU A 59 -6.54 -3.81 20.43
C LEU A 59 -7.80 -3.26 21.10
N PRO A 60 -8.88 -3.00 20.33
CA PRO A 60 -10.13 -2.52 20.89
C PRO A 60 -10.86 -3.63 21.66
N ASN A 61 -11.57 -3.29 22.72
CA ASN A 61 -12.60 -4.16 23.27
C ASN A 61 -13.88 -4.08 22.39
N SER A 62 -14.87 -4.95 22.66
CA SER A 62 -16.08 -5.06 21.83
C SER A 62 -16.86 -3.73 21.71
N LYS A 63 -16.87 -2.90 22.76
CA LYS A 63 -17.53 -1.61 22.72
C LYS A 63 -16.72 -0.61 21.88
N GLU A 64 -15.42 -0.53 22.11
CA GLU A 64 -14.50 0.34 21.35
C GLU A 64 -14.54 0.02 19.86
N LEU A 65 -14.53 -1.27 19.51
CA LEU A 65 -14.63 -1.70 18.11
C LEU A 65 -15.93 -1.26 17.46
N LYS A 66 -17.06 -1.47 18.15
CA LYS A 66 -18.36 -1.05 17.63
C LYS A 66 -18.43 0.46 17.43
N ASP A 67 -18.01 1.24 18.41
CA ASP A 67 -18.01 2.70 18.35
C ASP A 67 -17.06 3.18 17.23
N TYR A 68 -15.92 2.51 17.03
CA TYR A 68 -14.96 2.82 15.96
C TYR A 68 -15.52 2.53 14.57
N ILE A 69 -16.15 1.37 14.36
CA ILE A 69 -16.82 1.04 13.10
C ILE A 69 -17.88 2.08 12.74
N GLU A 70 -18.73 2.47 13.69
CA GLU A 70 -19.75 3.51 13.44
C GLU A 70 -19.11 4.88 13.13
N LYS A 71 -18.01 5.24 13.80
CA LYS A 71 -17.24 6.44 13.47
C LYS A 71 -16.73 6.38 12.03
N LEU A 72 -16.07 5.29 11.62
CA LEU A 72 -15.54 5.13 10.26
C LEU A 72 -16.66 5.21 9.20
N LYS A 73 -17.82 4.60 9.45
CA LYS A 73 -18.98 4.72 8.55
C LYS A 73 -19.43 6.17 8.37
N SER A 74 -19.49 6.94 9.43
CA SER A 74 -19.91 8.34 9.40
C SER A 74 -18.95 9.26 8.63
N LEU A 75 -17.73 8.80 8.39
CA LEU A 75 -16.64 9.55 7.73
C LEU A 75 -16.45 9.22 6.22
N ARG A 76 -17.35 8.43 5.61
CA ARG A 76 -17.24 7.99 4.20
C ARG A 76 -17.64 9.04 3.17
N GLY A 77 -18.51 9.98 3.55
CA GLY A 77 -19.07 11.00 2.65
C GLY A 77 -17.99 11.89 2.04
N LEU A 78 -18.17 12.30 0.79
CA LEU A 78 -17.28 13.23 0.09
C LEU A 78 -17.97 14.59 -0.10
N GLN A 79 -17.25 15.67 0.23
CA GLN A 79 -17.73 17.03 0.01
C GLN A 79 -17.90 17.32 -1.48
N PRO A 80 -18.83 18.23 -1.87
CA PRO A 80 -19.08 18.61 -3.27
C PRO A 80 -17.82 19.08 -4.00
N GLU A 81 -16.95 19.85 -3.34
CA GLU A 81 -15.71 20.37 -3.89
C GLU A 81 -14.73 19.25 -4.23
N LEU A 82 -14.63 18.23 -3.36
CA LEU A 82 -13.80 17.06 -3.62
C LEU A 82 -14.37 16.24 -4.77
N ARG A 83 -15.68 15.99 -4.81
CA ARG A 83 -16.35 15.30 -5.93
C ARG A 83 -16.10 16.04 -7.25
N SER A 84 -16.28 17.37 -7.27
CA SER A 84 -16.03 18.18 -8.46
C SER A 84 -14.59 18.08 -8.95
N THR A 85 -13.62 18.08 -8.03
CA THR A 85 -12.21 17.89 -8.37
C THR A 85 -11.96 16.50 -8.98
N LEU A 86 -12.53 15.45 -8.39
CA LEU A 86 -12.39 14.08 -8.90
C LEU A 86 -13.01 13.92 -10.30
N GLU A 87 -14.14 14.57 -10.57
CA GLU A 87 -14.79 14.55 -11.87
C GLU A 87 -13.97 15.23 -12.97
N GLY A 88 -13.11 16.20 -12.59
CA GLY A 88 -12.17 16.85 -13.51
C GLY A 88 -10.95 16.01 -13.87
N ILE A 89 -10.67 14.90 -13.17
CA ILE A 89 -9.50 14.06 -13.43
C ILE A 89 -9.82 13.07 -14.57
N PRO A 90 -9.04 13.05 -15.66
CA PRO A 90 -9.33 12.20 -16.80
C PRO A 90 -9.20 10.70 -16.47
N LYS A 91 -9.96 9.85 -17.15
CA LYS A 91 -9.92 8.37 -16.98
C LYS A 91 -8.56 7.74 -17.29
N THR A 92 -7.68 8.46 -17.99
CA THR A 92 -6.31 8.03 -18.29
C THR A 92 -5.33 8.26 -17.15
N ALA A 93 -5.73 9.02 -16.12
CA ALA A 93 -4.91 9.22 -14.93
C ALA A 93 -4.69 7.89 -14.20
N HIS A 94 -3.53 7.72 -13.61
CA HIS A 94 -3.29 6.54 -12.78
C HIS A 94 -4.05 6.68 -11.45
N PRO A 95 -4.75 5.64 -10.95
CA PRO A 95 -5.56 5.75 -9.74
C PRO A 95 -4.79 6.19 -8.48
N MET A 96 -3.49 5.89 -8.40
CA MET A 96 -2.62 6.43 -7.35
C MET A 96 -2.50 7.96 -7.37
N ASP A 97 -2.47 8.54 -8.57
CA ASP A 97 -2.41 10.00 -8.75
C ASP A 97 -3.74 10.65 -8.35
N VAL A 98 -4.84 9.92 -8.55
CA VAL A 98 -6.17 10.32 -8.07
C VAL A 98 -6.24 10.35 -6.55
N LEU A 99 -5.78 9.30 -5.88
CA LEU A 99 -5.73 9.26 -4.40
C LEU A 99 -4.82 10.35 -3.83
N ARG A 100 -3.66 10.59 -4.46
CA ARG A 100 -2.75 11.67 -4.07
C ARG A 100 -3.43 13.05 -4.16
N THR A 101 -4.13 13.31 -5.28
CA THR A 101 -4.89 14.55 -5.48
C THR A 101 -6.02 14.63 -4.47
N GLY A 102 -6.80 13.57 -4.29
CA GLY A 102 -7.90 13.52 -3.34
C GLY A 102 -7.46 13.76 -1.90
N CYS A 103 -6.33 13.18 -1.46
CA CYS A 103 -5.74 13.43 -0.16
C CYS A 103 -5.35 14.90 0.03
N SER A 104 -4.72 15.51 -0.97
CA SER A 104 -4.32 16.91 -0.93
C SER A 104 -5.52 17.86 -0.89
N VAL A 105 -6.57 17.58 -1.68
CA VAL A 105 -7.81 18.37 -1.65
C VAL A 105 -8.51 18.22 -0.29
N LEU A 106 -8.57 17.00 0.26
CA LEU A 106 -9.16 16.76 1.57
C LEU A 106 -8.48 17.61 2.64
N GLY A 107 -7.14 17.71 2.63
CA GLY A 107 -6.39 18.55 3.56
C GLY A 107 -6.64 20.07 3.37
N ASN A 108 -7.03 20.50 2.18
CA ASN A 108 -7.44 21.91 1.98
C ASN A 108 -8.85 22.20 2.53
N LEU A 109 -9.73 21.19 2.48
CA LEU A 109 -11.13 21.33 2.94
C LEU A 109 -11.28 21.09 4.44
N GLU A 110 -10.45 20.22 4.99
CA GLU A 110 -10.47 19.76 6.40
C GLU A 110 -9.08 20.01 7.01
N GLN A 111 -8.78 21.29 7.28
CA GLN A 111 -7.46 21.68 7.79
C GLN A 111 -7.19 21.13 9.19
N GLU A 112 -5.98 20.63 9.41
CA GLU A 112 -5.50 20.21 10.72
C GLU A 112 -5.12 21.40 11.58
N GLU A 113 -5.85 21.63 12.67
CA GLU A 113 -5.58 22.70 13.63
C GLU A 113 -4.71 22.20 14.79
N GLY A 114 -3.41 22.13 14.57
CA GLY A 114 -2.47 21.50 15.51
C GLY A 114 -2.59 19.97 15.49
N PHE A 115 -1.97 19.29 16.46
CA PHE A 115 -1.88 17.83 16.46
C PHE A 115 -2.89 17.13 17.39
N LEU A 116 -3.76 17.87 18.06
CA LEU A 116 -4.71 17.31 19.03
C LEU A 116 -5.78 16.40 18.39
N ASN A 117 -6.16 16.70 17.15
CA ASN A 117 -7.17 15.96 16.37
C ASN A 117 -6.55 15.09 15.24
N GLN A 118 -5.25 14.80 15.32
CA GLN A 118 -4.56 14.02 14.27
C GLN A 118 -5.18 12.64 14.03
N THR A 119 -5.72 11.99 15.08
CA THR A 119 -6.40 10.69 14.95
C THR A 119 -7.72 10.82 14.18
N ASP A 120 -8.47 11.91 14.34
CA ASP A 120 -9.70 12.13 13.57
C ASP A 120 -9.41 12.31 12.08
N HIS A 121 -8.32 13.01 11.73
CA HIS A 121 -7.85 13.12 10.34
C HIS A 121 -7.36 11.78 9.78
N ALA A 122 -6.71 10.95 10.58
CA ALA A 122 -6.32 9.60 10.16
C ALA A 122 -7.54 8.72 9.86
N ASP A 123 -8.54 8.70 10.76
CA ASP A 123 -9.80 7.97 10.59
C ASP A 123 -10.58 8.49 9.37
N ARG A 124 -10.57 9.81 9.16
CA ARG A 124 -11.18 10.45 8.00
C ARG A 124 -10.54 9.99 6.69
N MET A 125 -9.21 9.99 6.58
CA MET A 125 -8.50 9.50 5.39
C MET A 125 -8.73 8.01 5.17
N LEU A 126 -8.66 7.19 6.23
CA LEU A 126 -8.94 5.76 6.17
C LEU A 126 -10.33 5.48 5.60
N SER A 127 -11.34 6.25 6.00
CA SER A 127 -12.72 6.08 5.56
C SER A 127 -12.99 6.68 4.18
N ALA A 128 -12.33 7.81 3.83
CA ALA A 128 -12.59 8.53 2.59
C ALA A 128 -11.83 7.96 1.38
N PHE A 129 -10.68 7.33 1.56
CA PHE A 129 -9.87 6.84 0.42
C PHE A 129 -10.60 5.80 -0.43
N PRO A 130 -11.31 4.79 0.11
CA PRO A 130 -12.17 3.93 -0.68
C PRO A 130 -13.22 4.71 -1.48
N SER A 131 -13.84 5.71 -0.85
CA SER A 131 -14.85 6.58 -1.47
C SER A 131 -14.26 7.42 -2.60
N ILE A 132 -13.10 8.05 -2.40
CA ILE A 132 -12.37 8.85 -3.40
C ILE A 132 -12.04 8.01 -4.62
N LEU A 133 -11.42 6.84 -4.40
CA LEU A 133 -11.00 5.95 -5.45
C LEU A 133 -12.18 5.43 -6.28
N SER A 134 -13.21 4.92 -5.59
CA SER A 134 -14.36 4.30 -6.25
C SER A 134 -15.27 5.34 -6.92
N TYR A 135 -15.46 6.53 -6.32
CA TYR A 135 -16.21 7.63 -6.93
C TYR A 135 -15.58 8.06 -8.27
N TRP A 136 -14.26 8.35 -8.24
CA TRP A 136 -13.55 8.70 -9.46
C TRP A 136 -13.64 7.58 -10.51
N TYR A 137 -13.42 6.32 -10.09
CA TYR A 137 -13.46 5.18 -11.02
C TYR A 137 -14.83 5.06 -11.68
N GLN A 138 -15.91 5.08 -10.90
CA GLN A 138 -17.26 4.98 -11.43
C GLN A 138 -17.63 6.16 -12.32
N PHE A 139 -17.23 7.37 -11.94
CA PHE A 139 -17.50 8.54 -12.76
C PHE A 139 -16.70 8.56 -14.07
N SER A 140 -15.40 8.38 -13.98
CA SER A 140 -14.51 8.52 -15.14
C SER A 140 -14.62 7.37 -16.15
N HIS A 141 -14.93 6.16 -15.70
CA HIS A 141 -15.01 4.97 -16.57
C HIS A 141 -16.43 4.63 -16.98
N HIS A 142 -17.42 4.93 -16.15
CA HIS A 142 -18.81 4.53 -16.36
C HIS A 142 -19.80 5.71 -16.40
N GLY A 143 -19.35 6.94 -16.20
CA GLY A 143 -20.21 8.15 -16.18
C GLY A 143 -21.19 8.18 -14.98
N LYS A 144 -20.94 7.40 -13.93
CA LYS A 144 -21.86 7.25 -12.80
C LYS A 144 -21.40 8.05 -11.59
N ARG A 145 -22.27 8.94 -11.09
CA ARG A 145 -22.15 9.53 -9.75
C ARG A 145 -22.77 8.59 -8.75
N ILE A 146 -21.94 7.95 -7.92
CA ILE A 146 -22.38 7.02 -6.90
C ILE A 146 -22.53 7.71 -5.56
N ASP A 147 -23.40 7.17 -4.70
CA ASP A 147 -23.40 7.48 -3.28
C ASP A 147 -22.23 6.76 -2.63
N THR A 148 -21.46 7.48 -1.81
CA THR A 148 -20.28 6.94 -1.12
C THR A 148 -20.56 6.53 0.32
N GLU A 149 -21.80 6.67 0.81
CA GLU A 149 -22.18 6.33 2.16
C GLU A 149 -22.87 4.96 2.21
N THR A 150 -22.10 3.89 2.36
CA THR A 150 -22.62 2.53 2.52
C THR A 150 -22.69 2.12 3.99
N ASN A 151 -23.52 1.11 4.32
CA ASN A 151 -23.65 0.55 5.67
C ASN A 151 -22.78 -0.69 5.90
N ASP A 152 -21.77 -0.93 5.08
CA ASP A 152 -20.84 -2.04 5.29
C ASP A 152 -19.97 -1.80 6.53
N ASP A 153 -19.81 -2.82 7.37
CA ASP A 153 -19.07 -2.70 8.63
C ASP A 153 -17.56 -2.61 8.44
N THR A 154 -17.06 -2.93 7.25
CA THR A 154 -15.64 -2.99 6.97
C THR A 154 -15.22 -2.03 5.84
N ILE A 155 -13.99 -1.54 5.91
CA ILE A 155 -13.35 -0.73 4.86
C ILE A 155 -13.26 -1.51 3.55
N GLY A 156 -12.84 -2.78 3.63
CA GLY A 156 -12.75 -3.65 2.45
C GLY A 156 -14.11 -3.93 1.81
N GLY A 157 -15.13 -4.20 2.64
CA GLY A 157 -16.51 -4.40 2.17
C GLY A 157 -17.09 -3.14 1.53
N HIS A 158 -16.86 -1.99 2.15
CA HIS A 158 -17.23 -0.68 1.61
C HIS A 158 -16.59 -0.44 0.23
N PHE A 159 -15.28 -0.67 0.09
CA PHE A 159 -14.58 -0.55 -1.19
C PHE A 159 -15.19 -1.45 -2.27
N LEU A 160 -15.37 -2.73 -1.99
CA LEU A 160 -15.95 -3.68 -2.94
C LEU A 160 -17.41 -3.34 -3.30
N HIS A 161 -18.19 -2.87 -2.33
CA HIS A 161 -19.56 -2.43 -2.57
C HIS A 161 -19.61 -1.26 -3.57
N LEU A 162 -18.79 -0.25 -3.36
CA LEU A 162 -18.71 0.91 -4.26
C LEU A 162 -18.18 0.53 -5.65
N LEU A 163 -17.21 -0.38 -5.70
CA LEU A 163 -16.61 -0.83 -6.96
C LEU A 163 -17.58 -1.64 -7.81
N HIS A 164 -18.29 -2.58 -7.20
CA HIS A 164 -19.19 -3.51 -7.91
C HIS A 164 -20.66 -3.07 -7.94
N GLY A 165 -21.02 -2.02 -7.19
CA GLY A 165 -22.40 -1.54 -7.08
C GLY A 165 -23.33 -2.50 -6.31
N LYS A 166 -22.79 -3.43 -5.55
CA LYS A 166 -23.52 -4.40 -4.73
C LYS A 166 -22.71 -4.84 -3.52
N LYS A 167 -23.39 -5.17 -2.43
CA LYS A 167 -22.74 -5.70 -1.22
C LYS A 167 -21.91 -6.94 -1.55
N PRO A 168 -20.64 -7.02 -1.11
CA PRO A 168 -19.81 -8.19 -1.35
C PRO A 168 -20.33 -9.42 -0.59
N ILE A 169 -20.04 -10.61 -1.10
CA ILE A 169 -20.24 -11.86 -0.37
C ILE A 169 -19.31 -11.93 0.83
N GLN A 170 -19.66 -12.74 1.83
CA GLN A 170 -18.89 -12.85 3.06
C GLN A 170 -17.43 -13.24 2.80
N LEU A 171 -17.18 -14.17 1.89
CA LEU A 171 -15.82 -14.59 1.55
C LEU A 171 -14.98 -13.42 1.03
N HIS A 172 -15.49 -12.63 0.08
CA HIS A 172 -14.76 -11.47 -0.45
C HIS A 172 -14.48 -10.43 0.62
N ASN A 173 -15.43 -10.20 1.54
CA ASN A 173 -15.25 -9.29 2.65
C ASN A 173 -14.13 -9.75 3.60
N GLN A 174 -14.10 -11.05 3.93
CA GLN A 174 -13.04 -11.63 4.76
C GLN A 174 -11.66 -11.53 4.08
N VAL A 175 -11.59 -11.88 2.79
CA VAL A 175 -10.33 -11.82 2.03
C VAL A 175 -9.80 -10.40 1.96
N MET A 176 -10.68 -9.42 1.72
CA MET A 176 -10.26 -8.00 1.73
C MET A 176 -9.77 -7.57 3.11
N SER A 177 -10.43 -7.97 4.19
CA SER A 177 -9.97 -7.67 5.56
C SER A 177 -8.55 -8.22 5.79
N VAL A 178 -8.32 -9.50 5.48
CA VAL A 178 -7.00 -10.12 5.59
C VAL A 178 -5.97 -9.40 4.72
N SER A 179 -6.28 -9.14 3.46
CA SER A 179 -5.40 -8.41 2.55
C SER A 179 -4.98 -7.04 3.11
N LEU A 180 -5.93 -6.28 3.64
CA LEU A 180 -5.66 -4.98 4.25
C LEU A 180 -4.80 -5.11 5.53
N ILE A 181 -4.99 -6.14 6.36
CA ILE A 181 -4.14 -6.42 7.52
C ILE A 181 -2.69 -6.64 7.07
N LEU A 182 -2.47 -7.47 6.05
CA LEU A 182 -1.13 -7.81 5.57
C LEU A 182 -0.36 -6.62 4.98
N TYR A 183 -1.07 -5.59 4.51
CA TYR A 183 -0.47 -4.38 3.94
C TYR A 183 -0.39 -3.20 4.90
N ALA A 184 -1.00 -3.28 6.09
CA ALA A 184 -1.20 -2.14 6.99
C ALA A 184 0.09 -1.45 7.41
N GLU A 185 1.17 -2.21 7.68
CA GLU A 185 2.41 -1.67 8.18
C GLU A 185 3.64 -2.49 7.74
N HIS A 186 4.81 -1.85 7.63
CA HIS A 186 6.07 -2.50 7.29
C HIS A 186 7.30 -1.64 7.64
N GLU A 187 7.39 -1.14 8.86
CA GLU A 187 8.53 -0.36 9.38
C GLU A 187 8.87 0.90 8.52
N PHE A 188 10.13 1.28 8.42
CA PHE A 188 10.61 2.44 7.64
C PHE A 188 10.78 2.13 6.15
N ASN A 189 9.78 1.46 5.54
CA ASN A 189 9.75 1.38 4.09
C ASN A 189 9.75 2.78 3.45
N ALA A 190 10.06 2.88 2.17
CA ALA A 190 10.30 4.16 1.50
C ALA A 190 9.15 5.16 1.67
N SER A 191 7.89 4.75 1.57
CA SER A 191 6.74 5.64 1.71
C SER A 191 6.50 6.07 3.15
N THR A 192 6.67 5.17 4.11
CA THR A 192 6.63 5.49 5.55
C THR A 192 7.74 6.47 5.92
N PHE A 193 8.94 6.26 5.41
CA PHE A 193 10.05 7.17 5.67
C PHE A 193 9.81 8.56 5.06
N ALA A 194 9.24 8.65 3.85
CA ALA A 194 8.85 9.92 3.24
C ALA A 194 7.79 10.65 4.10
N ALA A 195 6.79 9.94 4.64
CA ALA A 195 5.83 10.52 5.57
C ALA A 195 6.50 11.07 6.84
N ARG A 196 7.44 10.31 7.42
CA ARG A 196 8.21 10.76 8.60
C ARG A 196 9.08 11.98 8.30
N VAL A 197 9.74 12.02 7.12
CA VAL A 197 10.52 13.21 6.70
C VAL A 197 9.62 14.42 6.63
N CYS A 198 8.45 14.33 5.98
CA CYS A 198 7.48 15.41 5.91
C CYS A 198 6.97 15.82 7.30
N ALA A 199 6.53 14.87 8.12
CA ALA A 199 6.03 15.11 9.47
C ALA A 199 7.10 15.74 10.37
N SER A 200 8.39 15.41 10.18
CA SER A 200 9.50 15.94 10.97
C SER A 200 9.70 17.45 10.81
N THR A 201 9.16 18.03 9.74
CA THR A 201 9.13 19.48 9.49
C THR A 201 7.96 20.19 10.19
N LEU A 202 7.11 19.44 10.91
CA LEU A 202 5.84 19.89 11.51
C LEU A 202 4.77 20.29 10.49
N SER A 203 4.85 19.76 9.25
CA SER A 203 3.79 19.88 8.26
C SER A 203 2.55 19.10 8.69
N ASP A 204 1.40 19.44 8.08
CA ASP A 204 0.12 18.79 8.35
C ASP A 204 0.11 17.31 7.93
N ILE A 205 -0.86 16.56 8.49
CA ILE A 205 -0.95 15.12 8.27
C ILE A 205 -1.26 14.76 6.81
N HIS A 206 -2.09 15.55 6.11
CA HIS A 206 -2.44 15.30 4.72
C HIS A 206 -1.25 15.51 3.78
N SER A 207 -0.40 16.51 4.05
CA SER A 207 0.87 16.71 3.34
C SER A 207 1.81 15.52 3.52
N ALA A 208 1.92 15.00 4.75
CA ALA A 208 2.75 13.83 5.05
C ALA A 208 2.23 12.56 4.35
N VAL A 209 0.92 12.30 4.39
CA VAL A 209 0.29 11.17 3.70
C VAL A 209 0.36 11.33 2.17
N THR A 210 0.17 12.56 1.64
CA THR A 210 0.33 12.84 0.20
C THR A 210 1.74 12.50 -0.28
N SER A 211 2.77 12.83 0.51
CA SER A 211 4.16 12.47 0.18
C SER A 211 4.40 10.96 0.18
N ALA A 212 3.76 10.23 1.11
CA ALA A 212 3.80 8.78 1.19
C ALA A 212 3.12 8.13 -0.04
N ILE A 213 1.93 8.60 -0.44
CA ILE A 213 1.22 8.12 -1.64
C ILE A 213 2.10 8.33 -2.87
N GLY A 214 2.72 9.52 -3.02
CA GLY A 214 3.63 9.81 -4.13
C GLY A 214 4.83 8.87 -4.16
N THR A 215 5.39 8.53 -3.01
CA THR A 215 6.51 7.58 -2.88
C THR A 215 6.09 6.15 -3.20
N LEU A 216 4.92 5.71 -2.70
CA LEU A 216 4.39 4.38 -2.97
C LEU A 216 4.08 4.15 -4.47
N ARG A 217 3.74 5.23 -5.21
CA ARG A 217 3.47 5.23 -6.65
C ARG A 217 4.67 4.74 -7.49
N GLY A 218 5.88 4.83 -6.95
CA GLY A 218 7.11 4.46 -7.68
C GLY A 218 7.19 2.96 -8.02
N PRO A 219 7.68 2.58 -9.22
CA PRO A 219 7.73 1.19 -9.67
C PRO A 219 8.66 0.29 -8.83
N LEU A 220 9.57 0.88 -8.06
CA LEU A 220 10.44 0.14 -7.13
C LEU A 220 9.83 -0.03 -5.73
N HIS A 221 8.55 0.33 -5.54
CA HIS A 221 7.87 0.25 -4.25
C HIS A 221 6.51 -0.43 -4.38
N GLY A 222 5.43 0.28 -4.73
CA GLY A 222 4.06 -0.25 -4.64
C GLY A 222 3.55 -0.99 -5.88
N GLY A 223 4.22 -0.93 -7.03
CA GLY A 223 3.71 -1.45 -8.30
C GLY A 223 3.94 -2.95 -8.56
N ALA A 224 4.44 -3.72 -7.59
CA ALA A 224 4.83 -5.11 -7.80
C ALA A 224 3.63 -6.04 -8.04
N ASN A 225 2.49 -5.82 -7.37
CA ASN A 225 1.28 -6.62 -7.54
C ASN A 225 0.61 -6.41 -8.91
N GLU A 226 0.56 -5.19 -9.42
CA GLU A 226 0.07 -4.91 -10.78
C GLU A 226 0.95 -5.57 -11.84
N ALA A 227 2.28 -5.49 -11.65
CA ALA A 227 3.22 -6.11 -12.57
C ALA A 227 3.15 -7.66 -12.52
N ALA A 228 2.96 -8.25 -11.34
CA ALA A 228 2.74 -9.69 -11.19
C ALA A 228 1.46 -10.14 -11.89
N SER A 229 0.34 -9.41 -11.70
CA SER A 229 -0.92 -9.69 -12.41
C SER A 229 -0.75 -9.60 -13.93
N ALA A 230 -0.14 -8.52 -14.42
CA ALA A 230 0.12 -8.35 -15.86
C ALA A 230 1.01 -9.44 -16.46
N MET A 231 1.91 -10.02 -15.68
CA MET A 231 2.72 -11.17 -16.07
C MET A 231 1.88 -12.46 -16.09
N LEU A 232 1.19 -12.78 -15.00
CA LEU A 232 0.41 -14.01 -14.86
C LEU A 232 -0.71 -14.11 -15.88
N SER A 233 -1.36 -13.00 -16.22
CA SER A 233 -2.45 -12.94 -17.21
C SER A 233 -2.04 -13.25 -18.65
N GLN A 234 -0.74 -13.30 -18.96
CA GLN A 234 -0.24 -13.68 -20.28
C GLN A 234 -0.27 -15.19 -20.51
N TRP A 235 -0.40 -15.99 -19.47
CA TRP A 235 -0.31 -17.44 -19.54
C TRP A 235 -1.65 -18.11 -19.24
N ASN A 236 -2.05 -18.98 -20.16
CA ASN A 236 -3.32 -19.71 -20.07
C ASN A 236 -3.15 -21.17 -19.61
N ASP A 237 -1.92 -21.60 -19.31
CA ASP A 237 -1.63 -22.97 -18.95
C ASP A 237 -0.35 -23.02 -18.10
N PRO A 238 -0.29 -23.83 -17.03
CA PRO A 238 0.89 -23.94 -16.18
C PRO A 238 2.17 -24.38 -16.91
N ASP A 239 2.07 -25.26 -17.90
CA ASP A 239 3.23 -25.74 -18.66
C ASP A 239 3.75 -24.67 -19.64
N VAL A 240 2.84 -23.90 -20.22
CA VAL A 240 3.19 -22.70 -21.02
C VAL A 240 3.84 -21.65 -20.14
N ALA A 241 3.29 -21.39 -18.94
CA ALA A 241 3.87 -20.45 -17.97
C ALA A 241 5.30 -20.83 -17.59
N GLU A 242 5.56 -22.11 -17.30
CA GLU A 242 6.91 -22.61 -17.01
C GLU A 242 7.86 -22.38 -18.18
N ALA A 243 7.48 -22.76 -19.40
CA ALA A 243 8.31 -22.64 -20.58
C ALA A 243 8.70 -21.17 -20.87
N GLU A 244 7.72 -20.25 -20.80
CA GLU A 244 7.95 -18.81 -21.00
C GLU A 244 8.76 -18.19 -19.88
N LEU A 245 8.50 -18.56 -18.61
CA LEU A 245 9.27 -18.09 -17.47
C LEU A 245 10.74 -18.50 -17.56
N LEU A 246 11.03 -19.74 -17.97
CA LEU A 246 12.40 -20.19 -18.18
C LEU A 246 13.14 -19.33 -19.23
N LYS A 247 12.48 -18.98 -20.34
CA LYS A 247 13.02 -18.06 -21.35
C LYS A 247 13.29 -16.67 -20.77
N MET A 248 12.37 -16.12 -19.96
CA MET A 248 12.56 -14.85 -19.26
C MET A 248 13.80 -14.89 -18.36
N LEU A 249 14.00 -15.99 -17.62
CA LEU A 249 15.14 -16.18 -16.73
C LEU A 249 16.48 -16.30 -17.50
N GLU A 250 16.51 -16.98 -18.63
CA GLU A 250 17.67 -17.03 -19.54
C GLU A 250 18.03 -15.64 -20.07
N GLN A 251 17.02 -14.82 -20.40
CA GLN A 251 17.18 -13.45 -20.86
C GLN A 251 17.46 -12.45 -19.73
N LYS A 252 17.57 -12.92 -18.48
CA LYS A 252 17.78 -12.10 -17.28
C LYS A 252 16.69 -11.03 -17.08
N GLN A 253 15.49 -11.29 -17.54
CA GLN A 253 14.35 -10.41 -17.29
C GLN A 253 13.93 -10.48 -15.82
N LEU A 254 13.45 -9.36 -15.29
CA LEU A 254 12.96 -9.28 -13.90
C LEU A 254 11.59 -9.96 -13.79
N VAL A 255 11.46 -10.86 -12.84
CA VAL A 255 10.18 -11.51 -12.48
C VAL A 255 9.64 -10.84 -11.23
N MET A 256 8.49 -10.16 -11.36
CA MET A 256 7.89 -9.41 -10.28
C MET A 256 7.16 -10.32 -9.27
N GLY A 257 7.11 -9.90 -8.01
CA GLY A 257 6.47 -10.67 -6.94
C GLY A 257 7.38 -11.68 -6.24
N PHE A 258 8.70 -11.65 -6.48
CA PHE A 258 9.67 -12.57 -5.89
C PHE A 258 10.82 -11.85 -5.17
N GLY A 259 11.23 -12.46 -4.05
CA GLY A 259 12.28 -11.90 -3.18
C GLY A 259 11.81 -10.69 -2.39
N HIS A 260 12.62 -10.25 -1.44
CA HIS A 260 12.33 -9.10 -0.59
C HIS A 260 13.62 -8.41 -0.14
N ALA A 261 13.53 -7.13 0.22
CA ALA A 261 14.68 -6.34 0.68
C ALA A 261 15.18 -6.74 2.07
N VAL A 262 14.29 -7.29 2.92
CA VAL A 262 14.56 -7.63 4.33
C VAL A 262 14.45 -9.14 4.57
N TYR A 263 13.35 -9.77 4.14
CA TYR A 263 13.17 -11.22 4.30
C TYR A 263 14.15 -11.99 3.42
N THR A 264 14.73 -13.05 3.96
CA THR A 264 15.74 -13.88 3.29
C THR A 264 15.26 -15.29 2.97
N GLU A 265 14.28 -15.82 3.70
CA GLU A 265 13.80 -17.19 3.58
C GLU A 265 12.36 -17.27 3.05
N SER A 266 11.46 -16.45 3.59
CA SER A 266 10.05 -16.38 3.20
C SER A 266 9.44 -15.03 3.60
N ASP A 267 8.36 -14.63 2.94
CA ASP A 267 7.51 -13.51 3.36
C ASP A 267 6.29 -14.08 4.10
N PRO A 268 6.11 -13.82 5.41
CA PRO A 268 5.01 -14.41 6.18
C PRO A 268 3.63 -14.04 5.65
N ARG A 269 3.52 -12.89 4.99
CA ARG A 269 2.25 -12.43 4.40
C ARG A 269 1.85 -13.27 3.19
N ASN A 270 2.84 -13.78 2.44
CA ASN A 270 2.57 -14.57 1.24
C ASN A 270 1.86 -15.88 1.57
N GLU A 271 2.28 -16.59 2.61
CA GLU A 271 1.65 -17.86 3.01
C GLU A 271 0.18 -17.66 3.39
N VAL A 272 -0.14 -16.57 4.06
CA VAL A 272 -1.52 -16.24 4.42
C VAL A 272 -2.35 -15.96 3.17
N ILE A 273 -1.93 -15.03 2.31
CA ILE A 273 -2.73 -14.63 1.16
C ILE A 273 -2.85 -15.73 0.09
N LYS A 274 -1.84 -16.59 -0.04
CA LYS A 274 -1.87 -17.77 -0.91
C LYS A 274 -3.04 -18.69 -0.59
N GLN A 275 -3.31 -18.95 0.69
CA GLN A 275 -4.43 -19.78 1.13
C GLN A 275 -5.79 -19.17 0.74
N TRP A 276 -5.90 -17.85 0.84
CA TRP A 276 -7.11 -17.13 0.43
C TRP A 276 -7.29 -17.08 -1.08
N SER A 277 -6.20 -16.90 -1.84
CA SER A 277 -6.23 -17.02 -3.31
C SER A 277 -6.73 -18.40 -3.75
N LYS A 278 -6.29 -19.48 -3.08
CA LYS A 278 -6.80 -20.83 -3.33
C LYS A 278 -8.29 -20.97 -3.05
N LYS A 279 -8.77 -20.43 -1.91
CA LYS A 279 -10.20 -20.48 -1.57
C LYS A 279 -11.05 -19.73 -2.62
N LEU A 280 -10.58 -18.56 -3.08
CA LEU A 280 -11.27 -17.80 -4.10
C LEU A 280 -11.30 -18.52 -5.45
N SER A 281 -10.22 -19.18 -5.87
CA SER A 281 -10.19 -19.95 -7.11
C SER A 281 -11.25 -21.08 -7.14
N LEU A 282 -11.54 -21.66 -5.97
CA LEU A 282 -12.59 -22.66 -5.81
C LEU A 282 -14.00 -22.02 -5.85
N GLU A 283 -14.15 -20.83 -5.26
CA GLU A 283 -15.43 -20.11 -5.25
C GLU A 283 -15.85 -19.67 -6.65
N VAL A 284 -14.93 -19.09 -7.43
CA VAL A 284 -15.20 -18.71 -8.83
C VAL A 284 -15.22 -19.90 -9.80
N ASN A 285 -14.95 -21.12 -9.32
CA ASN A 285 -14.84 -22.34 -10.10
C ASN A 285 -13.85 -22.22 -11.29
N ASP A 286 -12.79 -21.45 -11.08
CA ASP A 286 -11.70 -21.26 -12.03
C ASP A 286 -10.35 -21.34 -11.29
N LYS A 287 -9.68 -22.47 -11.41
CA LYS A 287 -8.37 -22.70 -10.79
C LYS A 287 -7.20 -22.27 -11.65
N HIS A 288 -7.47 -21.92 -12.89
CA HIS A 288 -6.44 -21.71 -13.90
C HIS A 288 -5.35 -20.72 -13.46
N LEU A 289 -5.73 -19.51 -13.05
CA LEU A 289 -4.79 -18.49 -12.58
C LEU A 289 -4.04 -18.93 -11.30
N TYR A 290 -4.71 -19.69 -10.43
CA TYR A 290 -4.07 -20.22 -9.23
C TYR A 290 -3.01 -21.27 -9.58
N ASP A 291 -3.35 -22.22 -10.46
CA ASP A 291 -2.45 -23.30 -10.89
C ASP A 291 -1.23 -22.73 -11.64
N VAL A 292 -1.42 -21.70 -12.48
CA VAL A 292 -0.34 -20.93 -13.11
C VAL A 292 0.55 -20.28 -12.03
N SER A 293 -0.06 -19.64 -11.02
CA SER A 293 0.69 -19.01 -9.94
C SER A 293 1.53 -20.01 -9.15
N GLU A 294 0.97 -21.18 -8.79
CA GLU A 294 1.72 -22.24 -8.10
C GLU A 294 2.89 -22.77 -8.96
N ARG A 295 2.69 -22.93 -10.28
CA ARG A 295 3.76 -23.36 -11.18
C ARG A 295 4.89 -22.32 -11.24
N VAL A 296 4.55 -21.04 -11.38
CA VAL A 296 5.52 -19.94 -11.42
C VAL A 296 6.33 -19.88 -10.12
N GLU A 297 5.67 -19.98 -8.97
CA GLU A 297 6.34 -20.02 -7.66
C GLU A 297 7.31 -21.23 -7.56
N ALA A 298 6.86 -22.42 -7.97
CA ALA A 298 7.71 -23.62 -7.95
C ALA A 298 8.96 -23.47 -8.85
N VAL A 299 8.81 -22.90 -10.03
CA VAL A 299 9.92 -22.64 -10.97
C VAL A 299 10.89 -21.62 -10.37
N MET A 300 10.40 -20.51 -9.81
CA MET A 300 11.25 -19.49 -9.19
C MET A 300 12.03 -20.04 -8.00
N LYS A 301 11.39 -20.91 -7.19
CA LYS A 301 12.07 -21.59 -6.09
C LYS A 301 13.15 -22.54 -6.59
N ARG A 302 12.85 -23.33 -7.63
CA ARG A 302 13.78 -24.30 -8.22
C ARG A 302 14.98 -23.63 -8.92
N GLU A 303 14.74 -22.63 -9.75
CA GLU A 303 15.76 -22.06 -10.64
C GLU A 303 16.56 -20.93 -9.99
N LYS A 304 15.97 -20.18 -9.08
CA LYS A 304 16.57 -18.98 -8.46
C LYS A 304 16.69 -19.03 -6.95
N ASN A 305 16.09 -20.03 -6.30
CA ASN A 305 15.92 -20.09 -4.85
C ASN A 305 15.26 -18.82 -4.26
N LEU A 306 14.34 -18.22 -5.03
CA LEU A 306 13.57 -17.06 -4.60
C LEU A 306 12.17 -17.52 -4.15
N PHE A 307 11.67 -16.88 -3.08
CA PHE A 307 10.32 -17.05 -2.57
C PHE A 307 9.39 -15.97 -3.11
N ALA A 308 8.10 -16.28 -3.22
CA ALA A 308 7.07 -15.30 -3.54
C ALA A 308 6.88 -14.35 -2.35
N ASN A 309 6.80 -13.04 -2.63
CA ASN A 309 6.47 -12.04 -1.63
C ASN A 309 4.96 -11.77 -1.57
N ALA A 310 4.52 -10.90 -0.66
CA ALA A 310 3.10 -10.60 -0.47
C ALA A 310 2.38 -10.20 -1.77
N ASP A 311 3.03 -9.50 -2.69
CA ASP A 311 2.40 -8.97 -3.90
C ASP A 311 2.01 -10.06 -4.90
N PHE A 312 2.70 -11.20 -4.91
CA PHE A 312 2.50 -12.23 -5.91
C PHE A 312 1.11 -12.86 -5.85
N TYR A 313 0.69 -13.39 -4.70
CA TYR A 313 -0.65 -13.98 -4.57
C TYR A 313 -1.75 -12.95 -4.30
N HIS A 314 -1.43 -11.71 -3.91
CA HIS A 314 -2.41 -10.63 -3.94
C HIS A 314 -2.91 -10.36 -5.36
N ALA A 315 -2.05 -10.52 -6.38
CA ALA A 315 -2.44 -10.37 -7.77
C ALA A 315 -3.60 -11.30 -8.15
N SER A 316 -3.43 -12.62 -7.95
CA SER A 316 -4.51 -13.60 -8.23
C SER A 316 -5.73 -13.42 -7.32
N THR A 317 -5.51 -13.06 -6.05
CA THR A 317 -6.59 -12.79 -5.08
C THR A 317 -7.52 -11.67 -5.57
N TYR A 318 -6.97 -10.57 -6.04
CA TYR A 318 -7.75 -9.43 -6.52
C TYR A 318 -8.43 -9.71 -7.86
N GLU A 319 -7.77 -10.44 -8.77
CA GLU A 319 -8.37 -10.91 -10.02
C GLU A 319 -9.63 -11.75 -9.75
N PHE A 320 -9.57 -12.74 -8.85
CA PHE A 320 -10.74 -13.57 -8.50
C PHE A 320 -11.88 -12.76 -7.89
N MET A 321 -11.61 -11.64 -7.25
CA MET A 321 -12.64 -10.73 -6.75
C MET A 321 -13.15 -9.74 -7.81
N GLY A 322 -12.67 -9.83 -9.06
CA GLY A 322 -13.08 -8.95 -10.15
C GLY A 322 -12.62 -7.51 -10.00
N ILE A 323 -11.51 -7.28 -9.29
CA ILE A 323 -10.94 -5.95 -9.10
C ILE A 323 -10.07 -5.62 -10.33
N PRO A 324 -10.26 -4.47 -11.00
CA PRO A 324 -9.40 -4.05 -12.10
C PRO A 324 -7.93 -3.89 -11.67
N THR A 325 -7.00 -4.45 -12.44
CA THR A 325 -5.55 -4.48 -12.11
C THR A 325 -4.98 -3.10 -11.74
N LYS A 326 -5.41 -2.03 -12.41
CA LYS A 326 -4.98 -0.66 -12.09
C LYS A 326 -5.37 -0.17 -10.68
N LEU A 327 -6.28 -0.86 -10.01
CA LEU A 327 -6.68 -0.54 -8.63
C LEU A 327 -5.89 -1.31 -7.57
N PHE A 328 -5.00 -2.21 -7.94
CA PHE A 328 -4.24 -3.05 -6.99
C PHE A 328 -3.31 -2.21 -6.11
N THR A 329 -2.46 -1.38 -6.71
CA THR A 329 -1.59 -0.46 -5.94
C THR A 329 -2.40 0.55 -5.09
N PRO A 330 -3.50 1.16 -5.58
CA PRO A 330 -4.39 1.95 -4.73
C PRO A 330 -4.95 1.23 -3.50
N ILE A 331 -5.29 -0.05 -3.58
CA ILE A 331 -5.75 -0.83 -2.41
C ILE A 331 -4.67 -0.86 -1.31
N PHE A 332 -3.40 -0.90 -1.70
CA PHE A 332 -2.30 -0.79 -0.77
C PHE A 332 -2.37 0.52 0.05
N VAL A 333 -2.76 1.64 -0.57
CA VAL A 333 -2.96 2.92 0.12
C VAL A 333 -4.11 2.84 1.12
N LEU A 334 -5.23 2.18 0.76
CA LEU A 334 -6.39 2.03 1.65
C LEU A 334 -6.02 1.38 2.99
N SER A 335 -5.05 0.49 2.96
CA SER A 335 -4.50 -0.16 4.14
C SER A 335 -3.38 0.66 4.81
N ARG A 336 -2.34 1.01 4.04
CA ARG A 336 -1.10 1.57 4.55
C ARG A 336 -1.25 2.96 5.15
N VAL A 337 -2.36 3.66 4.88
CA VAL A 337 -2.66 4.95 5.54
C VAL A 337 -2.66 4.82 7.06
N THR A 338 -3.07 3.68 7.62
CA THR A 338 -3.02 3.40 9.06
C THR A 338 -1.59 3.39 9.59
N GLY A 339 -0.69 2.66 8.92
CA GLY A 339 0.72 2.61 9.27
C GLY A 339 1.42 3.97 9.09
N TRP A 340 1.14 4.67 7.99
CA TRP A 340 1.69 6.02 7.79
C TRP A 340 1.26 6.98 8.89
N CYS A 341 -0.02 6.99 9.26
CA CYS A 341 -0.52 7.85 10.33
C CYS A 341 0.08 7.49 11.69
N ALA A 342 0.20 6.20 12.02
CA ALA A 342 0.87 5.76 13.24
C ALA A 342 2.32 6.27 13.31
N HIS A 343 3.07 6.17 12.19
CA HIS A 343 4.43 6.69 12.11
C HIS A 343 4.52 8.22 12.16
N ILE A 344 3.54 8.93 11.60
CA ILE A 344 3.43 10.40 11.73
C ILE A 344 3.23 10.78 13.19
N PHE A 345 2.33 10.08 13.91
CA PHE A 345 2.08 10.33 15.34
C PHE A 345 3.33 10.09 16.20
N GLU A 346 4.01 8.95 15.97
CA GLU A 346 5.25 8.62 16.66
C GLU A 346 6.35 9.67 16.37
N GLN A 347 6.51 10.11 15.11
CA GLN A 347 7.46 11.14 14.75
C GLN A 347 7.17 12.47 15.45
N ARG A 348 5.90 12.86 15.54
CA ARG A 348 5.48 14.11 16.19
C ARG A 348 5.66 14.06 17.71
N HIS A 349 5.50 12.86 18.32
CA HIS A 349 5.63 12.69 19.77
C HIS A 349 7.06 12.98 20.26
N ASN A 350 8.08 12.56 19.53
CA ASN A 350 9.50 12.83 19.85
C ASN A 350 10.20 13.38 18.59
N ASN A 351 9.82 14.61 18.21
CA ASN A 351 10.20 15.15 16.90
C ASN A 351 11.59 15.75 16.87
N ARG A 352 12.32 15.34 15.84
CA ARG A 352 13.50 16.03 15.35
C ARG A 352 13.47 16.03 13.83
N ILE A 353 13.81 17.15 13.19
CA ILE A 353 13.85 17.25 11.74
C ILE A 353 14.80 16.22 11.15
N ILE A 354 14.31 15.44 10.17
CA ILE A 354 15.08 14.43 9.44
C ILE A 354 15.78 15.14 8.27
N ARG A 355 17.07 15.44 8.46
CA ARG A 355 17.89 16.17 7.47
C ARG A 355 19.30 15.60 7.46
N PRO A 356 19.60 14.59 6.62
CA PRO A 356 20.95 14.06 6.46
C PRO A 356 21.89 15.09 5.80
N ASN A 357 23.19 14.91 5.98
CA ASN A 357 24.21 15.64 5.23
C ASN A 357 24.46 14.99 3.87
N ALA A 358 25.05 15.75 2.96
CA ALA A 358 25.52 15.26 1.68
C ALA A 358 27.03 15.50 1.52
N ASP A 359 27.71 14.55 0.88
CA ASP A 359 29.08 14.74 0.42
C ASP A 359 29.03 15.48 -0.91
N TYR A 360 29.58 16.68 -0.95
CA TYR A 360 29.61 17.48 -2.17
C TYR A 360 30.72 16.99 -3.12
N ILE A 361 30.33 16.58 -4.32
CA ILE A 361 31.23 16.06 -5.37
C ILE A 361 31.25 16.94 -6.62
N GLY A 362 30.66 18.13 -6.55
CA GLY A 362 30.63 19.08 -7.67
C GLY A 362 31.92 19.91 -7.79
N PRO A 363 31.91 20.94 -8.70
CA PRO A 363 33.05 21.82 -8.89
C PRO A 363 33.47 22.55 -7.62
N SER A 364 34.75 22.87 -7.49
CA SER A 364 35.26 23.73 -6.43
C SER A 364 34.66 25.14 -6.54
N LEU A 365 34.84 25.94 -5.46
CA LEU A 365 34.33 27.31 -5.40
C LEU A 365 34.74 28.12 -6.62
N GLN A 366 33.77 28.69 -7.34
CA GLN A 366 33.97 29.49 -8.53
C GLN A 366 33.43 30.91 -8.31
N LYS A 367 34.04 31.88 -8.98
CA LYS A 367 33.54 33.28 -9.04
C LYS A 367 32.55 33.41 -10.19
N VAL A 368 31.47 34.14 -9.97
CA VAL A 368 30.52 34.47 -11.02
C VAL A 368 31.17 35.49 -11.98
N SER A 369 31.32 35.11 -13.24
CA SER A 369 31.77 36.03 -14.29
C SER A 369 30.59 36.85 -14.84
N PRO A 370 30.83 38.08 -15.37
CA PRO A 370 29.82 38.82 -16.09
C PRO A 370 29.20 37.98 -17.23
N ILE A 371 27.90 38.20 -17.50
CA ILE A 371 27.17 37.35 -18.47
C ILE A 371 27.81 37.38 -19.85
N GLU A 372 28.36 38.51 -20.24
CA GLU A 372 28.98 38.76 -21.54
C GLU A 372 30.30 37.96 -21.73
N THR A 373 30.90 37.47 -20.63
CA THR A 373 32.15 36.72 -20.64
C THR A 373 31.99 35.22 -20.39
N ARG A 374 30.74 34.76 -20.26
CA ARG A 374 30.43 33.32 -20.08
C ARG A 374 30.40 32.63 -21.42
N SER A 375 31.19 31.58 -21.57
CA SER A 375 31.26 30.71 -22.77
C SER A 375 30.15 29.64 -22.70
#